data_c70e93558628395a578cfde3e8f9cd2e
#
_entry.id   c70e93558628395a578cfde3e8f9cd2e
#
_cell.length_a   1.000
_cell.length_b   1.000
_cell.length_c   1.000
_cell.angle_alpha   90.00
_cell.angle_beta   90.00
_cell.angle_gamma   90.00
#
_symmetry.space_group_name_H-M   'P 1'
#
loop_
_entity.id
_entity.type
_entity.pdbx_description
1 polymer ?
#
loop_
_entity_poly.entity_id
_entity_poly.type
_entity_poly.pdbx_seq_one_letter_code
_entity_poly.pdbx_strand_id
1 'polypeptide(L)'
;ESNPLYEEMYVKEYFLFLAGIHKFQEPAKRIEEVILQTGLTPMQHKKIGALSKGFKQRVGIAAAIIHQPALILLDEPTSGLDPNQLTEIRNLIQQLSKDAIVLFSTHILQEVTAICSSVIVLHQSKLVANTSIDQLRKPTEPSVRVVFEEEITPHLSDPFFQKLSYEQVDKRALVIKSSDEQGVKKSILNFALDKGLNIQSLHTQEASLEEIFKLLTH
;
A
#
# COMPACT_ATOMS: atom_id res chain seq x y z
N GLU A 1 -18.40 -5.20 -1.93
CA GLU A 1 -17.90 -5.01 -0.55
C GLU A 1 -18.38 -6.07 0.46
N SER A 2 -19.41 -6.84 0.18
CA SER A 2 -19.87 -7.92 1.05
C SER A 2 -19.62 -9.27 0.40
N ASN A 3 -18.90 -10.16 1.09
CA ASN A 3 -18.72 -11.52 0.63
C ASN A 3 -20.06 -12.27 0.67
N PRO A 4 -20.47 -12.97 -0.40
CA PRO A 4 -21.70 -13.77 -0.41
C PRO A 4 -21.49 -15.07 0.38
N LEU A 5 -21.50 -14.97 1.69
CA LEU A 5 -21.31 -16.09 2.62
C LEU A 5 -22.66 -16.67 3.05
N TYR A 6 -22.69 -17.97 3.34
CA TYR A 6 -23.86 -18.64 3.93
C TYR A 6 -23.87 -18.42 5.45
N GLU A 7 -24.50 -17.34 5.90
CA GLU A 7 -24.45 -16.87 7.29
C GLU A 7 -24.98 -17.88 8.32
N GLU A 8 -25.90 -18.77 7.93
CA GLU A 8 -26.47 -19.80 8.78
C GLU A 8 -25.53 -21.01 9.00
N MET A 9 -24.52 -21.20 8.15
CA MET A 9 -23.56 -22.26 8.26
C MET A 9 -22.50 -21.97 9.32
N TYR A 10 -21.98 -23.01 9.95
CA TYR A 10 -20.75 -22.93 10.73
C TYR A 10 -19.55 -22.81 9.78
N VAL A 11 -18.48 -22.14 10.22
CA VAL A 11 -17.27 -21.92 9.38
C VAL A 11 -16.73 -23.24 8.83
N LYS A 12 -16.57 -24.26 9.68
CA LYS A 12 -16.06 -25.57 9.25
C LYS A 12 -17.03 -26.30 8.32
N GLU A 13 -18.33 -26.18 8.54
CA GLU A 13 -19.38 -26.72 7.66
C GLU A 13 -19.32 -26.10 6.26
N TYR A 14 -19.18 -24.78 6.18
CA TYR A 14 -19.02 -24.06 4.92
C TYR A 14 -17.82 -24.54 4.13
N PHE A 15 -16.67 -24.77 4.78
CA PHE A 15 -15.49 -25.30 4.09
C PHE A 15 -15.66 -26.78 3.67
N LEU A 16 -16.39 -27.59 4.44
CA LEU A 16 -16.76 -28.93 4.02
C LEU A 16 -17.65 -28.92 2.76
N PHE A 17 -18.60 -28.00 2.72
CA PHE A 17 -19.45 -27.78 1.53
C PHE A 17 -18.60 -27.41 0.31
N LEU A 18 -17.67 -26.44 0.44
CA LEU A 18 -16.77 -26.06 -0.65
C LEU A 18 -15.84 -27.19 -1.08
N ALA A 19 -15.30 -27.95 -0.13
CA ALA A 19 -14.46 -29.11 -0.42
C ALA A 19 -15.22 -30.19 -1.20
N GLY A 20 -16.54 -30.35 -0.95
CA GLY A 20 -17.43 -31.21 -1.72
C GLY A 20 -17.59 -30.73 -3.16
N ILE A 21 -17.74 -29.42 -3.39
CA ILE A 21 -17.84 -28.82 -4.72
C ILE A 21 -16.54 -29.08 -5.50
N HIS A 22 -15.39 -28.88 -4.89
CA HIS A 22 -14.07 -29.05 -5.51
C HIS A 22 -13.61 -30.52 -5.57
N LYS A 23 -14.37 -31.45 -4.98
CA LYS A 23 -14.08 -32.91 -4.98
C LYS A 23 -12.70 -33.27 -4.42
N PHE A 24 -12.32 -32.68 -3.29
CA PHE A 24 -11.03 -32.99 -2.65
C PHE A 24 -10.97 -34.46 -2.18
N GLN A 25 -9.82 -35.08 -2.37
CA GLN A 25 -9.57 -36.44 -1.87
C GLN A 25 -9.41 -36.46 -0.35
N GLU A 26 -8.73 -35.44 0.23
CA GLU A 26 -8.47 -35.31 1.67
C GLU A 26 -9.05 -33.98 2.21
N PRO A 27 -10.38 -33.82 2.27
CA PRO A 27 -11.00 -32.55 2.59
C PRO A 27 -10.67 -32.07 4.00
N ALA A 28 -10.58 -32.98 4.98
CA ALA A 28 -10.33 -32.64 6.39
C ALA A 28 -8.97 -31.94 6.56
N LYS A 29 -7.92 -32.49 5.98
CA LYS A 29 -6.56 -31.95 6.05
C LYS A 29 -6.51 -30.56 5.40
N ARG A 30 -7.07 -30.43 4.20
CA ARG A 30 -7.08 -29.13 3.48
C ARG A 30 -7.85 -28.06 4.23
N ILE A 31 -8.97 -28.39 4.84
CA ILE A 31 -9.78 -27.47 5.64
C ILE A 31 -8.99 -26.99 6.87
N GLU A 32 -8.31 -27.89 7.57
CA GLU A 32 -7.48 -27.54 8.73
C GLU A 32 -6.33 -26.59 8.34
N GLU A 33 -5.64 -26.88 7.23
CA GLU A 33 -4.58 -26.01 6.67
C GLU A 33 -5.10 -24.59 6.41
N VAL A 34 -6.24 -24.46 5.72
CA VAL A 34 -6.83 -23.16 5.38
C VAL A 34 -7.32 -22.40 6.60
N ILE A 35 -7.97 -23.09 7.54
CA ILE A 35 -8.41 -22.51 8.82
C ILE A 35 -7.22 -21.93 9.58
N LEU A 36 -6.11 -22.67 9.64
CA LEU A 36 -4.88 -22.23 10.30
C LEU A 36 -4.26 -21.05 9.56
N GLN A 37 -4.09 -21.15 8.25
CA GLN A 37 -3.47 -20.14 7.40
C GLN A 37 -4.20 -18.79 7.47
N THR A 38 -5.53 -18.81 7.58
CA THR A 38 -6.35 -17.61 7.63
C THR A 38 -6.67 -17.13 9.06
N GLY A 39 -6.14 -17.82 10.09
CA GLY A 39 -6.35 -17.45 11.50
C GLY A 39 -7.80 -17.66 11.98
N LEU A 40 -8.53 -18.59 11.38
CA LEU A 40 -9.92 -18.90 11.71
C LEU A 40 -10.10 -19.97 12.80
N THR A 41 -9.00 -20.53 13.34
CA THR A 41 -9.04 -21.57 14.37
C THR A 41 -9.98 -21.26 15.53
N PRO A 42 -9.99 -20.05 16.14
CA PRO A 42 -10.89 -19.75 17.26
C PRO A 42 -12.35 -19.60 16.83
N MET A 43 -12.62 -19.47 15.54
CA MET A 43 -13.96 -19.22 14.99
C MET A 43 -14.56 -20.42 14.25
N GLN A 44 -13.82 -21.50 14.05
CA GLN A 44 -14.22 -22.62 13.19
C GLN A 44 -15.55 -23.29 13.55
N HIS A 45 -15.96 -23.20 14.82
CA HIS A 45 -17.21 -23.76 15.35
C HIS A 45 -18.31 -22.72 15.56
N LYS A 46 -18.13 -21.48 15.07
CA LYS A 46 -19.15 -20.45 15.12
C LYS A 46 -19.90 -20.34 13.78
N LYS A 47 -21.15 -19.90 13.84
CA LYS A 47 -21.90 -19.53 12.64
C LYS A 47 -21.24 -18.31 11.99
N ILE A 48 -21.17 -18.28 10.66
CA ILE A 48 -20.59 -17.20 9.87
C ILE A 48 -21.30 -15.87 10.17
N GLY A 49 -22.64 -15.89 10.31
CA GLY A 49 -23.41 -14.71 10.65
C GLY A 49 -23.02 -14.04 11.97
N ALA A 50 -22.52 -14.81 12.94
CA ALA A 50 -22.08 -14.32 14.25
C ALA A 50 -20.64 -13.77 14.29
N LEU A 51 -19.94 -13.76 13.15
CA LEU A 51 -18.55 -13.28 13.04
C LEU A 51 -18.50 -11.76 12.85
N SER A 52 -17.42 -11.14 13.33
CA SER A 52 -17.10 -9.74 12.95
C SER A 52 -16.81 -9.63 11.46
N LYS A 53 -16.87 -8.41 10.92
CA LYS A 53 -16.57 -8.13 9.51
C LYS A 53 -15.20 -8.69 9.10
N GLY A 54 -14.15 -8.49 9.92
CA GLY A 54 -12.81 -9.00 9.65
C GLY A 54 -12.74 -10.52 9.60
N PHE A 55 -13.44 -11.22 10.49
CA PHE A 55 -13.53 -12.69 10.41
C PHE A 55 -14.35 -13.17 9.20
N LYS A 56 -15.43 -12.48 8.83
CA LYS A 56 -16.16 -12.77 7.59
C LYS A 56 -15.27 -12.59 6.35
N GLN A 57 -14.43 -11.56 6.36
CA GLN A 57 -13.45 -11.32 5.29
C GLN A 57 -12.44 -12.47 5.20
N ARG A 58 -11.91 -12.94 6.34
CA ARG A 58 -11.02 -14.12 6.37
C ARG A 58 -11.70 -15.40 5.88
N VAL A 59 -12.98 -15.59 6.18
CA VAL A 59 -13.76 -16.72 5.63
C VAL A 59 -13.85 -16.62 4.11
N GLY A 60 -14.10 -15.43 3.56
CA GLY A 60 -14.11 -15.20 2.11
C GLY A 60 -12.76 -15.49 1.45
N ILE A 61 -11.67 -14.99 2.03
CA ILE A 61 -10.30 -15.29 1.55
C ILE A 61 -10.03 -16.79 1.64
N ALA A 62 -10.37 -17.44 2.75
CA ALA A 62 -10.20 -18.88 2.95
C ALA A 62 -10.97 -19.70 1.88
N ALA A 63 -12.20 -19.28 1.55
CA ALA A 63 -12.97 -19.88 0.47
C ALA A 63 -12.30 -19.72 -0.91
N ALA A 64 -11.69 -18.53 -1.16
CA ALA A 64 -10.99 -18.28 -2.42
C ALA A 64 -9.71 -19.11 -2.57
N ILE A 65 -9.03 -19.49 -1.46
CA ILE A 65 -7.75 -20.21 -1.50
C ILE A 65 -7.85 -21.70 -1.24
N ILE A 66 -9.04 -22.21 -0.84
CA ILE A 66 -9.19 -23.62 -0.43
C ILE A 66 -8.77 -24.60 -1.53
N HIS A 67 -8.96 -24.24 -2.80
CA HIS A 67 -8.62 -25.04 -3.98
C HIS A 67 -7.22 -24.76 -4.55
N GLN A 68 -6.39 -24.01 -3.81
CA GLN A 68 -4.99 -23.67 -4.17
C GLN A 68 -4.85 -23.04 -5.58
N PRO A 69 -5.55 -21.93 -5.85
CA PRO A 69 -5.47 -21.30 -7.16
C PRO A 69 -4.10 -20.68 -7.41
N ALA A 70 -3.66 -20.63 -8.66
CA ALA A 70 -2.47 -19.89 -9.07
C ALA A 70 -2.68 -18.36 -9.09
N LEU A 71 -3.94 -17.91 -9.19
CA LEU A 71 -4.35 -16.51 -9.20
C LEU A 71 -5.50 -16.29 -8.22
N ILE A 72 -5.35 -15.32 -7.35
CA ILE A 72 -6.35 -14.89 -6.36
C ILE A 72 -6.78 -13.46 -6.71
N LEU A 73 -8.10 -13.26 -6.86
CA LEU A 73 -8.69 -11.94 -7.08
C LEU A 73 -9.44 -11.53 -5.83
N LEU A 74 -9.12 -10.37 -5.28
CA LEU A 74 -9.76 -9.81 -4.08
C LEU A 74 -10.29 -8.42 -4.40
N ASP A 75 -11.57 -8.20 -4.14
CA ASP A 75 -12.19 -6.91 -4.33
C ASP A 75 -12.33 -6.22 -2.97
N GLU A 76 -11.65 -5.06 -2.81
CA GLU A 76 -11.62 -4.23 -1.59
C GLU A 76 -11.44 -5.05 -0.29
N PRO A 77 -10.39 -5.92 -0.18
CA PRO A 77 -10.29 -6.90 0.90
C PRO A 77 -10.14 -6.30 2.30
N THR A 78 -9.85 -5.02 2.40
CA THR A 78 -9.57 -4.30 3.65
C THR A 78 -10.66 -3.28 4.01
N SER A 79 -11.66 -3.12 3.14
CA SER A 79 -12.71 -2.11 3.31
C SER A 79 -13.49 -2.27 4.62
N GLY A 80 -13.55 -1.18 5.40
CA GLY A 80 -14.31 -1.10 6.66
C GLY A 80 -13.78 -1.97 7.80
N LEU A 81 -12.50 -2.32 7.77
CA LEU A 81 -11.79 -2.99 8.85
C LEU A 81 -11.18 -1.97 9.81
N ASP A 82 -11.07 -2.35 11.08
CA ASP A 82 -10.28 -1.59 12.04
C ASP A 82 -8.76 -1.74 11.79
N PRO A 83 -7.90 -0.86 12.34
CA PRO A 83 -6.46 -0.88 12.08
C PRO A 83 -5.76 -2.22 12.37
N ASN A 84 -6.21 -2.95 13.41
CA ASN A 84 -5.62 -4.24 13.78
C ASN A 84 -6.01 -5.31 12.75
N GLN A 85 -7.30 -5.39 12.41
CA GLN A 85 -7.81 -6.32 11.40
C GLN A 85 -7.19 -6.05 10.03
N LEU A 86 -7.02 -4.78 9.67
CA LEU A 86 -6.36 -4.36 8.44
C LEU A 86 -4.93 -4.89 8.37
N THR A 87 -4.15 -4.75 9.45
CA THR A 87 -2.78 -5.28 9.52
C THR A 87 -2.76 -6.80 9.36
N GLU A 88 -3.70 -7.50 9.96
CA GLU A 88 -3.82 -8.96 9.87
C GLU A 88 -4.18 -9.43 8.45
N ILE A 89 -5.08 -8.73 7.74
CA ILE A 89 -5.42 -9.05 6.34
C ILE A 89 -4.25 -8.74 5.40
N ARG A 90 -3.52 -7.63 5.61
CA ARG A 90 -2.30 -7.33 4.85
C ARG A 90 -1.26 -8.44 4.97
N ASN A 91 -0.99 -8.90 6.19
CA ASN A 91 -0.05 -9.99 6.45
C ASN A 91 -0.51 -11.29 5.77
N LEU A 92 -1.81 -11.58 5.80
CA LEU A 92 -2.38 -12.74 5.11
C LEU A 92 -2.16 -12.64 3.58
N ILE A 93 -2.46 -11.49 2.97
CA ILE A 93 -2.25 -11.26 1.54
C ILE A 93 -0.77 -11.43 1.18
N GLN A 94 0.16 -10.88 1.97
CA GLN A 94 1.60 -11.05 1.75
C GLN A 94 2.05 -12.52 1.90
N GLN A 95 1.45 -13.28 2.78
CA GLN A 95 1.74 -14.72 2.88
C GLN A 95 1.25 -15.48 1.65
N LEU A 96 0.04 -15.19 1.18
CA LEU A 96 -0.55 -15.80 0.00
C LEU A 96 0.23 -15.47 -1.29
N SER A 97 0.81 -14.28 -1.37
CA SER A 97 1.59 -13.84 -2.55
C SER A 97 2.93 -14.59 -2.72
N LYS A 98 3.34 -15.42 -1.76
CA LYS A 98 4.53 -16.29 -1.90
C LYS A 98 4.26 -17.50 -2.80
N ASP A 99 3.01 -17.97 -2.82
CA ASP A 99 2.64 -19.21 -3.48
C ASP A 99 1.68 -18.99 -4.68
N ALA A 100 1.07 -17.80 -4.77
CA ALA A 100 0.12 -17.44 -5.82
C ALA A 100 0.24 -15.98 -6.25
N ILE A 101 -0.22 -15.65 -7.44
CA ILE A 101 -0.41 -14.26 -7.86
C ILE A 101 -1.65 -13.71 -7.15
N VAL A 102 -1.49 -12.64 -6.39
CA VAL A 102 -2.62 -11.94 -5.76
C VAL A 102 -2.85 -10.61 -6.44
N LEU A 103 -4.01 -10.43 -7.03
CA LEU A 103 -4.50 -9.17 -7.57
C LEU A 103 -5.65 -8.68 -6.70
N PHE A 104 -5.54 -7.48 -6.17
CA PHE A 104 -6.65 -6.90 -5.40
C PHE A 104 -6.93 -5.46 -5.82
N SER A 105 -8.21 -5.08 -5.71
CA SER A 105 -8.63 -3.69 -5.86
C SER A 105 -8.53 -2.97 -4.53
N THR A 106 -8.19 -1.69 -4.55
CA THR A 106 -8.29 -0.78 -3.41
C THR A 106 -8.33 0.67 -3.87
N HIS A 107 -8.99 1.51 -3.10
CA HIS A 107 -8.94 2.97 -3.25
C HIS A 107 -8.00 3.62 -2.22
N ILE A 108 -7.35 2.82 -1.38
CA ILE A 108 -6.47 3.29 -0.29
C ILE A 108 -5.01 3.16 -0.74
N LEU A 109 -4.38 4.28 -1.13
CA LEU A 109 -3.01 4.31 -1.63
C LEU A 109 -1.98 3.80 -0.61
N GLN A 110 -2.25 3.95 0.69
CA GLN A 110 -1.39 3.42 1.75
C GLN A 110 -1.31 1.88 1.74
N GLU A 111 -2.34 1.19 1.27
CA GLU A 111 -2.30 -0.26 1.11
C GLU A 111 -1.43 -0.67 -0.06
N VAL A 112 -1.56 0.04 -1.18
CA VAL A 112 -0.71 -0.17 -2.35
C VAL A 112 0.76 -0.07 -1.95
N THR A 113 1.13 0.98 -1.20
CA THR A 113 2.52 1.16 -0.74
C THR A 113 3.00 0.09 0.23
N ALA A 114 2.11 -0.48 1.04
CA ALA A 114 2.47 -1.40 2.11
C ALA A 114 2.70 -2.83 1.61
N ILE A 115 1.94 -3.29 0.60
CA ILE A 115 1.93 -4.72 0.24
C ILE A 115 2.06 -5.02 -1.26
N CYS A 116 1.93 -4.02 -2.15
CA CYS A 116 2.04 -4.27 -3.59
C CYS A 116 3.48 -4.15 -4.09
N SER A 117 3.86 -4.98 -5.05
CA SER A 117 5.08 -4.84 -5.85
C SER A 117 4.82 -4.09 -7.16
N SER A 118 3.61 -4.19 -7.69
CA SER A 118 3.17 -3.58 -8.94
C SER A 118 1.78 -3.00 -8.80
N VAL A 119 1.47 -2.02 -9.63
CA VAL A 119 0.18 -1.33 -9.62
C VAL A 119 -0.37 -1.17 -11.03
N ILE A 120 -1.68 -1.33 -11.14
CA ILE A 120 -2.46 -1.02 -12.32
C ILE A 120 -3.40 0.11 -11.95
N VAL A 121 -3.29 1.27 -12.62
CA VAL A 121 -4.15 2.42 -12.36
C VAL A 121 -5.17 2.54 -13.49
N LEU A 122 -6.44 2.55 -13.10
CA LEU A 122 -7.57 2.74 -14.00
C LEU A 122 -8.22 4.10 -13.72
N HIS A 123 -8.45 4.89 -14.77
CA HIS A 123 -9.17 6.15 -14.71
C HIS A 123 -10.11 6.27 -15.91
N GLN A 124 -11.37 6.63 -15.68
CA GLN A 124 -12.41 6.76 -16.73
C GLN A 124 -12.45 5.54 -17.69
N SER A 125 -12.43 4.34 -17.12
CA SER A 125 -12.42 3.05 -17.86
C SER A 125 -11.20 2.84 -18.78
N LYS A 126 -10.13 3.60 -18.58
CA LYS A 126 -8.87 3.45 -19.32
C LYS A 126 -7.74 3.04 -18.40
N LEU A 127 -6.81 2.24 -18.93
CA LEU A 127 -5.56 1.92 -18.26
C LEU A 127 -4.62 3.11 -18.39
N VAL A 128 -4.30 3.76 -17.25
CA VAL A 128 -3.41 4.95 -17.24
C VAL A 128 -2.01 4.62 -16.77
N ALA A 129 -1.84 3.56 -15.95
CA ALA A 129 -0.52 3.05 -15.60
C ALA A 129 -0.56 1.53 -15.35
N ASN A 130 0.53 0.84 -15.70
CA ASN A 130 0.82 -0.55 -15.35
C ASN A 130 2.33 -0.67 -15.15
N THR A 131 2.77 -0.64 -13.89
CA THR A 131 4.19 -0.51 -13.57
C THR A 131 4.49 -1.02 -12.15
N SER A 132 5.78 -1.20 -11.82
CA SER A 132 6.18 -1.47 -10.44
C SER A 132 6.04 -0.23 -9.57
N ILE A 133 5.83 -0.44 -8.26
CA ILE A 133 5.77 0.66 -7.28
C ILE A 133 7.07 1.48 -7.29
N ASP A 134 8.22 0.82 -7.41
CA ASP A 134 9.52 1.50 -7.45
C ASP A 134 9.69 2.40 -8.68
N GLN A 135 9.18 1.96 -9.83
CA GLN A 135 9.20 2.79 -11.04
C GLN A 135 8.22 3.96 -10.94
N LEU A 136 7.06 3.72 -10.33
CA LEU A 136 6.05 4.77 -10.15
C LEU A 136 6.55 5.88 -9.21
N ARG A 137 7.30 5.52 -8.17
CA ARG A 137 7.88 6.48 -7.21
C ARG A 137 9.09 7.25 -7.71
N LYS A 138 9.70 6.83 -8.82
CA LYS A 138 10.80 7.60 -9.40
C LYS A 138 10.25 8.96 -9.82
N PRO A 139 10.74 10.06 -9.25
CA PRO A 139 10.28 11.38 -9.60
C PRO A 139 10.55 11.62 -11.09
N THR A 140 9.57 12.18 -11.78
CA THR A 140 9.72 12.61 -13.18
C THR A 140 10.81 13.67 -13.30
N GLU A 141 11.00 14.45 -12.24
CA GLU A 141 12.10 15.41 -12.05
C GLU A 141 12.73 15.16 -10.68
N PRO A 142 13.99 14.68 -10.61
CA PRO A 142 14.69 14.52 -9.35
C PRO A 142 14.69 15.81 -8.55
N SER A 143 14.40 15.73 -7.25
CA SER A 143 14.33 16.91 -6.40
C SER A 143 14.85 16.63 -5.00
N VAL A 144 15.32 17.69 -4.35
CA VAL A 144 15.84 17.66 -2.97
C VAL A 144 14.93 18.54 -2.12
N ARG A 145 14.36 17.95 -1.06
CA ARG A 145 13.63 18.69 -0.03
C ARG A 145 14.58 19.03 1.09
N VAL A 146 14.61 20.30 1.47
CA VAL A 146 15.31 20.80 2.63
C VAL A 146 14.34 21.49 3.57
N VAL A 147 14.49 21.22 4.88
CA VAL A 147 13.74 21.89 5.95
C VAL A 147 14.76 22.49 6.90
N PHE A 148 14.63 23.78 7.17
CA PHE A 148 15.46 24.53 8.11
C PHE A 148 14.76 24.68 9.46
N GLU A 149 15.52 24.88 10.53
CA GLU A 149 14.95 25.24 11.83
C GLU A 149 14.47 26.69 11.85
N GLU A 150 15.15 27.57 11.11
CA GLU A 150 14.85 28.98 10.95
C GLU A 150 13.98 29.24 9.72
N GLU A 151 13.38 30.45 9.64
CA GLU A 151 12.67 30.89 8.42
C GLU A 151 13.68 31.19 7.29
N ILE A 152 13.55 30.47 6.18
CA ILE A 152 14.42 30.64 5.00
C ILE A 152 13.98 31.79 4.10
N THR A 153 12.73 32.26 4.20
CA THR A 153 12.17 33.31 3.37
C THR A 153 13.05 34.57 3.24
N PRO A 154 13.67 35.10 4.31
CA PRO A 154 14.56 36.26 4.21
C PRO A 154 15.82 36.00 3.36
N HIS A 155 16.24 34.75 3.22
CA HIS A 155 17.46 34.38 2.52
C HIS A 155 17.22 34.02 1.04
N LEU A 156 15.98 33.95 0.57
CA LEU A 156 15.67 33.57 -0.81
C LEU A 156 16.11 34.60 -1.85
N SER A 157 16.38 35.83 -1.45
CA SER A 157 16.97 36.87 -2.29
C SER A 157 18.48 36.70 -2.55
N ASP A 158 19.14 35.77 -1.82
CA ASP A 158 20.56 35.49 -2.00
C ASP A 158 20.85 34.96 -3.42
N PRO A 159 21.95 35.38 -4.05
CA PRO A 159 22.38 34.90 -5.37
C PRO A 159 22.50 33.37 -5.47
N PHE A 160 22.65 32.69 -4.35
CA PHE A 160 22.64 31.22 -4.30
C PHE A 160 21.32 30.65 -4.83
N PHE A 161 20.20 31.13 -4.34
CA PHE A 161 18.87 30.63 -4.76
C PHE A 161 18.47 31.07 -6.16
N GLN A 162 19.01 32.18 -6.67
CA GLN A 162 18.74 32.64 -8.05
C GLN A 162 19.23 31.64 -9.11
N LYS A 163 20.19 30.78 -8.78
CA LYS A 163 20.76 29.75 -9.66
C LYS A 163 20.03 28.41 -9.59
N LEU A 164 19.08 28.27 -8.66
CA LEU A 164 18.37 27.03 -8.41
C LEU A 164 16.92 27.13 -8.87
N SER A 165 16.41 26.05 -9.43
CA SER A 165 14.97 25.89 -9.66
C SER A 165 14.35 25.34 -8.38
N TYR A 166 13.63 26.16 -7.64
CA TYR A 166 13.04 25.74 -6.38
C TYR A 166 11.59 26.17 -6.24
N GLU A 167 10.88 25.46 -5.38
CA GLU A 167 9.53 25.78 -4.93
C GLU A 167 9.55 25.93 -3.39
N GLN A 168 9.00 27.03 -2.89
CA GLN A 168 8.85 27.21 -1.45
C GLN A 168 7.55 26.53 -0.97
N VAL A 169 7.70 25.48 -0.16
CA VAL A 169 6.57 24.72 0.40
C VAL A 169 5.97 25.42 1.61
N ASP A 170 6.84 25.93 2.47
CA ASP A 170 6.48 26.78 3.61
C ASP A 170 7.63 27.73 3.96
N LYS A 171 7.51 28.50 5.06
CA LYS A 171 8.53 29.47 5.48
C LYS A 171 9.90 28.85 5.81
N ARG A 172 9.96 27.55 6.05
CA ARG A 172 11.17 26.80 6.46
C ARG A 172 11.56 25.71 5.50
N ALA A 173 10.72 25.39 4.50
CA ALA A 173 10.92 24.28 3.62
C ALA A 173 10.95 24.67 2.16
N LEU A 174 11.95 24.12 1.42
CA LEU A 174 12.11 24.26 -0.02
C LEU A 174 12.20 22.89 -0.68
N VAL A 175 11.69 22.81 -1.90
CA VAL A 175 11.93 21.69 -2.83
C VAL A 175 12.74 22.23 -4.01
N ILE A 176 13.91 21.67 -4.22
CA ILE A 176 14.85 22.12 -5.25
C ILE A 176 14.91 21.03 -6.33
N LYS A 177 14.55 21.38 -7.55
CA LYS A 177 14.58 20.49 -8.71
C LYS A 177 15.99 20.45 -9.29
N SER A 178 16.59 19.26 -9.41
CA SER A 178 17.92 19.10 -10.01
C SER A 178 18.21 17.64 -10.35
N SER A 179 18.83 17.43 -11.49
CA SER A 179 19.38 16.12 -11.86
C SER A 179 20.65 15.73 -11.07
N ASP A 180 21.34 16.73 -10.49
CA ASP A 180 22.49 16.54 -9.60
C ASP A 180 22.08 16.71 -8.12
N GLU A 181 21.39 15.72 -7.57
CA GLU A 181 20.95 15.74 -6.18
C GLU A 181 22.09 15.86 -5.17
N GLN A 182 23.22 15.19 -5.44
CA GLN A 182 24.39 15.17 -4.57
C GLN A 182 25.05 16.56 -4.53
N GLY A 183 25.22 17.18 -5.68
CA GLY A 183 25.76 18.53 -5.79
C GLY A 183 24.87 19.57 -5.11
N VAL A 184 23.55 19.47 -5.30
CA VAL A 184 22.58 20.33 -4.62
C VAL A 184 22.62 20.15 -3.11
N LYS A 185 22.62 18.92 -2.59
CA LYS A 185 22.73 18.67 -1.14
C LYS A 185 24.00 19.29 -0.54
N LYS A 186 25.15 19.13 -1.20
CA LYS A 186 26.42 19.74 -0.74
C LYS A 186 26.35 21.27 -0.75
N SER A 187 25.77 21.85 -1.82
CA SER A 187 25.66 23.30 -1.96
C SER A 187 24.73 23.90 -0.90
N ILE A 188 23.62 23.22 -0.57
CA ILE A 188 22.71 23.64 0.51
C ILE A 188 23.39 23.56 1.88
N LEU A 189 24.15 22.49 2.16
CA LEU A 189 24.89 22.34 3.40
C LEU A 189 25.92 23.47 3.57
N ASN A 190 26.68 23.81 2.51
CA ASN A 190 27.63 24.91 2.55
C ASN A 190 26.94 26.26 2.77
N PHE A 191 25.84 26.51 2.06
CA PHE A 191 25.03 27.73 2.24
C PHE A 191 24.51 27.86 3.68
N ALA A 192 24.00 26.77 4.26
CA ALA A 192 23.52 26.78 5.64
C ALA A 192 24.63 27.09 6.63
N LEU A 193 25.82 26.51 6.45
CA LEU A 193 26.99 26.78 7.29
C LEU A 193 27.43 28.26 7.16
N ASP A 194 27.50 28.81 5.94
CA ASP A 194 27.91 30.19 5.70
C ASP A 194 26.93 31.21 6.29
N LYS A 195 25.66 30.88 6.35
CA LYS A 195 24.59 31.75 6.90
C LYS A 195 24.24 31.47 8.37
N GLY A 196 24.83 30.45 8.98
CA GLY A 196 24.54 30.04 10.35
C GLY A 196 23.13 29.46 10.52
N LEU A 197 22.58 28.83 9.48
CA LEU A 197 21.29 28.19 9.49
C LEU A 197 21.41 26.72 9.86
N ASN A 198 20.44 26.21 10.64
CA ASN A 198 20.36 24.81 11.01
C ASN A 198 19.43 24.04 10.07
N ILE A 199 19.89 22.91 9.54
CA ILE A 199 19.09 22.02 8.70
C ILE A 199 18.45 20.97 9.58
N GLN A 200 17.12 20.96 9.66
CA GLN A 200 16.34 19.95 10.35
C GLN A 200 16.28 18.65 9.54
N SER A 201 16.09 18.73 8.22
CA SER A 201 16.09 17.56 7.33
C SER A 201 16.55 17.93 5.91
N LEU A 202 17.24 16.99 5.26
CA LEU A 202 17.74 17.13 3.87
C LEU A 202 17.71 15.75 3.21
N HIS A 203 16.72 15.54 2.32
CA HIS A 203 16.54 14.26 1.65
C HIS A 203 16.10 14.45 0.20
N THR A 204 16.37 13.43 -0.63
CA THR A 204 15.78 13.35 -1.96
C THR A 204 14.27 13.19 -1.80
N GLN A 205 13.50 13.99 -2.50
CA GLN A 205 12.06 13.87 -2.48
C GLN A 205 11.65 12.76 -3.46
N GLU A 206 11.06 11.71 -2.93
CA GLU A 206 10.29 10.76 -3.72
C GLU A 206 8.89 11.34 -3.90
N ALA A 207 8.34 11.25 -5.12
CA ALA A 207 6.95 11.63 -5.31
C ALA A 207 6.04 10.73 -4.47
N SER A 208 5.10 11.33 -3.75
CA SER A 208 4.10 10.52 -3.04
C SER A 208 3.18 9.84 -4.05
N LEU A 209 2.67 8.64 -3.73
CA LEU A 209 1.72 7.99 -4.63
C LEU A 209 0.45 8.81 -4.84
N GLU A 210 0.06 9.63 -3.87
CA GLU A 210 -1.06 10.56 -3.95
C GLU A 210 -0.83 11.64 -5.02
N GLU A 211 0.37 12.21 -5.08
CA GLU A 211 0.77 13.20 -6.10
C GLU A 211 0.80 12.57 -7.48
N ILE A 212 1.41 11.39 -7.59
CA ILE A 212 1.48 10.65 -8.86
C ILE A 212 0.08 10.28 -9.34
N PHE A 213 -0.78 9.79 -8.44
CA PHE A 213 -2.16 9.46 -8.78
C PHE A 213 -2.93 10.66 -9.30
N LYS A 214 -2.79 11.83 -8.65
CA LYS A 214 -3.37 13.09 -9.14
C LYS A 214 -2.89 13.43 -10.55
N LEU A 215 -1.58 13.32 -10.82
CA LEU A 215 -1.03 13.59 -12.14
C LEU A 215 -1.53 12.63 -13.22
N LEU A 216 -1.80 11.37 -12.88
CA LEU A 216 -2.30 10.36 -13.81
C LEU A 216 -3.81 10.49 -14.08
N THR A 217 -4.54 11.17 -13.20
CA THR A 217 -6.01 11.25 -13.24
C THR A 217 -6.55 12.65 -13.60
N HIS A 218 -5.68 13.62 -13.80
CA HIS A 218 -5.99 14.96 -14.34
C HIS A 218 -5.51 15.08 -15.78
#